data_c20c98efd969f2e44e0d0e387f3515c3
#
_entry.id   c20c98efd969f2e44e0d0e387f3515c3
#
_cell.length_a   1.000
_cell.length_b   1.000
_cell.length_c   1.000
_cell.angle_alpha   90.00
_cell.angle_beta   90.00
_cell.angle_gamma   90.00
#
_symmetry.space_group_name_H-M   'P 1'
#
loop_
_entity.id
_entity.type
_entity.pdbx_description
1 polymer ?
#
loop_
_entity_poly.entity_id
_entity_poly.type
_entity_poly.pdbx_seq_one_letter_code
_entity_poly.pdbx_strand_id
1 'polypeptide(L)'
;MACTTILVGKKASYDGSTMIARNDDSGSGHFTAKKFTVVHPEDLPKVYRSVLSHVEVPLPEGAMRFTAMPNAVEGKGIWAASGVNAANVGMTATETITSNPRVLGADPLVEYRPAKGGQPEVPGGIGEEDIVYLVLPYIHTAREGVQRLGQLLQTYGTYEMNGIAFADVNEVWWLETIGGHHWIARRVPDDVYVVMPNQLGLDSFDLTDALGEQKEYMCSADLAEFIAKNHLDLSQDGALNPRDAFGSHDDSDHVYNTPRAWYMLRTLNPTTWVWDGPDADYTPMSDDLPWCMVPEKKVTPEDVKYVLSSHYQGTPYEPYRSYGDKASKGAYRSIGINRNDFMALIQLRPDVDAENCALEWIAYASNAFNTMVPFYANVDTTPAYLANTTGEVSTDNFYWVSRMIAAMADASYAKSLFHIERYEEAVLSAAHALVNQYDAKLAAAAPAARAALREEANLALAAMIQEKASDTLDKVLFELSSQMKNAYSRSDA
;
A
#
# COMPACT_ATOMS: atom_id res chain seq x y z
N MET A 1 -3.03 10.85 2.86
CA MET A 1 -2.81 10.66 1.40
C MET A 1 -3.80 9.63 0.86
N ALA A 2 -3.96 9.52 -0.43
CA ALA A 2 -5.04 8.73 -1.01
C ALA A 2 -4.50 7.43 -1.58
N CYS A 3 -4.43 6.39 -0.80
CA CYS A 3 -3.85 5.09 -1.14
C CYS A 3 -4.91 4.06 -1.55
N THR A 4 -4.51 2.84 -1.87
CA THR A 4 -5.38 1.67 -2.05
C THR A 4 -4.60 0.43 -1.60
N THR A 5 -5.21 -0.38 -0.75
CA THR A 5 -4.57 -1.55 -0.15
C THR A 5 -5.33 -2.83 -0.52
N ILE A 6 -4.60 -3.93 -0.71
CA ILE A 6 -5.11 -5.29 -0.80
C ILE A 6 -4.30 -6.21 0.10
N LEU A 7 -4.99 -7.09 0.83
CA LEU A 7 -4.40 -8.09 1.70
C LEU A 7 -4.86 -9.47 1.24
N VAL A 8 -4.00 -10.48 1.30
CA VAL A 8 -4.32 -11.84 0.85
C VAL A 8 -3.88 -12.85 1.90
N GLY A 9 -4.83 -13.61 2.42
CA GLY A 9 -4.58 -14.71 3.35
C GLY A 9 -3.87 -15.88 2.67
N LYS A 10 -3.09 -16.64 3.43
CA LYS A 10 -2.22 -17.71 2.91
C LYS A 10 -2.94 -18.81 2.13
N LYS A 11 -4.20 -19.08 2.41
CA LYS A 11 -5.00 -20.05 1.65
C LYS A 11 -5.68 -19.44 0.42
N ALA A 12 -5.79 -18.13 0.35
CA ALA A 12 -6.28 -17.41 -0.82
C ALA A 12 -5.21 -17.20 -1.88
N SER A 13 -3.92 -17.16 -1.49
CA SER A 13 -2.80 -17.00 -2.41
C SER A 13 -2.46 -18.29 -3.18
N TYR A 14 -1.76 -18.15 -4.31
CA TYR A 14 -1.46 -19.25 -5.23
C TYR A 14 -0.43 -20.25 -4.67
N ASP A 15 0.48 -19.80 -3.83
CA ASP A 15 1.63 -20.56 -3.31
C ASP A 15 1.63 -20.71 -1.77
N GLY A 16 0.56 -20.28 -1.10
CA GLY A 16 0.47 -20.33 0.36
C GLY A 16 1.12 -19.14 1.08
N SER A 17 1.67 -18.17 0.34
CA SER A 17 2.19 -16.93 0.92
C SER A 17 1.09 -16.09 1.55
N THR A 18 1.41 -15.37 2.61
CA THR A 18 0.67 -14.17 2.98
C THR A 18 1.15 -13.01 2.11
N MET A 19 0.22 -12.15 1.68
CA MET A 19 0.56 -10.98 0.87
C MET A 19 -0.13 -9.73 1.41
N ILE A 20 0.61 -8.62 1.50
CA ILE A 20 0.07 -7.29 1.77
C ILE A 20 0.61 -6.31 0.73
N ALA A 21 -0.26 -5.50 0.15
CA ALA A 21 0.15 -4.58 -0.90
C ALA A 21 -0.61 -3.26 -0.83
N ARG A 22 0.08 -2.18 -1.20
CA ARG A 22 -0.53 -0.84 -1.30
C ARG A 22 0.04 -0.02 -2.45
N ASN A 23 -0.79 0.90 -2.93
CA ASN A 23 -0.35 2.09 -3.63
C ASN A 23 -0.04 3.19 -2.62
N ASP A 24 1.04 3.93 -2.83
CA ASP A 24 1.33 5.18 -2.15
C ASP A 24 1.02 6.34 -3.11
N ASP A 25 -0.03 7.10 -2.82
CA ASP A 25 -0.51 8.16 -3.73
C ASP A 25 -0.37 9.52 -3.06
N SER A 26 0.38 10.42 -3.65
CA SER A 26 0.49 11.82 -3.21
C SER A 26 -0.84 12.58 -3.30
N GLY A 27 -0.89 13.76 -2.71
CA GLY A 27 -2.00 14.69 -2.84
C GLY A 27 -2.24 15.14 -4.29
N SER A 28 -3.43 15.65 -4.59
CA SER A 28 -3.78 16.11 -5.94
C SER A 28 -2.82 17.17 -6.47
N GLY A 29 -2.32 16.96 -7.70
CA GLY A 29 -1.34 17.85 -8.34
C GLY A 29 0.10 17.69 -7.86
N HIS A 30 0.38 16.70 -7.02
CA HIS A 30 1.72 16.41 -6.49
C HIS A 30 2.12 14.97 -6.78
N PHE A 31 3.41 14.70 -6.68
CA PHE A 31 4.00 13.37 -6.57
C PHE A 31 5.31 13.49 -5.76
N THR A 32 5.69 12.40 -5.12
CA THR A 32 6.87 12.34 -4.24
C THR A 32 7.85 11.30 -4.77
N ALA A 33 9.08 11.72 -5.01
CA ALA A 33 10.12 10.77 -5.38
C ALA A 33 10.47 9.86 -4.20
N LYS A 34 10.47 8.55 -4.43
CA LYS A 34 10.73 7.51 -3.45
C LYS A 34 11.99 6.73 -3.81
N LYS A 35 12.59 6.11 -2.83
CA LYS A 35 13.72 5.20 -2.99
C LYS A 35 13.50 3.93 -2.19
N PHE A 36 14.15 2.84 -2.57
CA PHE A 36 14.15 1.59 -1.83
C PHE A 36 15.48 1.43 -1.09
N THR A 37 15.43 1.35 0.22
CA THR A 37 16.64 1.32 1.06
C THR A 37 16.55 0.28 2.16
N VAL A 38 17.71 -0.11 2.69
CA VAL A 38 17.83 -0.81 3.96
C VAL A 38 18.16 0.20 5.05
N VAL A 39 17.51 0.07 6.20
CA VAL A 39 17.80 0.83 7.41
C VAL A 39 18.44 -0.12 8.42
N HIS A 40 19.63 0.23 8.87
CA HIS A 40 20.35 -0.55 9.88
C HIS A 40 20.04 -0.02 11.30
N PRO A 41 20.14 -0.87 12.34
CA PRO A 41 19.91 -0.46 13.73
C PRO A 41 20.72 0.75 14.17
N GLU A 42 21.96 0.85 13.70
CA GLU A 42 22.88 1.96 13.99
C GLU A 42 22.48 3.30 13.36
N ASP A 43 21.62 3.27 12.33
CA ASP A 43 21.10 4.47 11.67
C ASP A 43 19.91 5.08 12.43
N LEU A 44 19.33 4.34 13.37
CA LEU A 44 18.19 4.79 14.14
C LEU A 44 18.63 5.70 15.31
N PRO A 45 17.93 6.84 15.53
CA PRO A 45 18.21 7.71 16.66
C PRO A 45 17.75 7.05 17.98
N LYS A 46 18.29 7.49 19.13
CA LYS A 46 17.76 7.06 20.45
C LYS A 46 16.38 7.60 20.74
N VAL A 47 16.07 8.78 20.20
CA VAL A 47 14.76 9.43 20.28
C VAL A 47 14.38 9.80 18.85
N TYR A 48 13.30 9.23 18.36
CA TYR A 48 12.70 9.62 17.09
C TYR A 48 11.98 10.94 17.24
N ARG A 49 12.11 11.84 16.29
CA ARG A 49 11.36 13.08 16.23
C ARG A 49 10.70 13.21 14.86
N SER A 50 9.35 13.33 14.85
CA SER A 50 8.58 13.62 13.65
C SER A 50 8.95 14.98 13.06
N VAL A 51 9.04 15.05 11.73
CA VAL A 51 9.24 16.33 11.03
C VAL A 51 7.93 17.13 10.96
N LEU A 52 6.78 16.44 10.89
CA LEU A 52 5.48 17.08 10.74
C LEU A 52 4.84 17.45 12.08
N SER A 53 4.78 16.51 13.01
CA SER A 53 4.08 16.69 14.29
C SER A 53 4.97 17.13 15.41
N HIS A 54 6.28 17.05 15.26
CA HIS A 54 7.29 17.30 16.30
C HIS A 54 7.17 16.37 17.52
N VAL A 55 6.39 15.28 17.45
CA VAL A 55 6.34 14.30 18.54
C VAL A 55 7.72 13.66 18.72
N GLU A 56 8.12 13.48 19.96
CA GLU A 56 9.35 12.77 20.32
C GLU A 56 9.01 11.44 20.97
N VAL A 57 9.55 10.36 20.39
CA VAL A 57 9.29 8.98 20.84
C VAL A 57 10.64 8.32 21.16
N PRO A 58 10.92 7.98 22.42
CA PRO A 58 12.08 7.18 22.79
C PRO A 58 12.02 5.81 22.09
N LEU A 59 13.06 5.46 21.35
CA LEU A 59 13.13 4.17 20.69
C LEU A 59 13.75 3.12 21.64
N PRO A 60 13.17 1.90 21.70
CA PRO A 60 13.73 0.82 22.52
C PRO A 60 15.06 0.32 21.93
N GLU A 61 15.84 -0.37 22.77
CA GLU A 61 17.01 -1.14 22.32
C GLU A 61 16.56 -2.40 21.56
N GLY A 62 17.47 -2.97 20.75
CA GLY A 62 17.22 -4.22 20.05
C GLY A 62 16.48 -4.06 18.72
N ALA A 63 16.59 -2.89 18.09
CA ALA A 63 16.08 -2.69 16.74
C ALA A 63 16.67 -3.70 15.76
N MET A 64 15.85 -4.20 14.85
CA MET A 64 16.28 -5.03 13.73
C MET A 64 16.47 -4.18 12.47
N ARG A 65 17.34 -4.64 11.57
CA ARG A 65 17.43 -4.13 10.21
C ARG A 65 16.10 -4.33 9.48
N PHE A 66 15.71 -3.38 8.63
CA PHE A 66 14.51 -3.46 7.82
C PHE A 66 14.68 -2.73 6.49
N THR A 67 13.91 -3.15 5.48
CA THR A 67 13.74 -2.41 4.23
C THR A 67 12.72 -1.30 4.40
N ALA A 68 12.82 -0.25 3.59
CA ALA A 68 11.90 0.88 3.63
C ALA A 68 11.80 1.59 2.26
N MET A 69 10.68 2.28 2.04
CA MET A 69 10.40 3.08 0.84
C MET A 69 10.32 4.58 1.16
N PRO A 70 11.36 5.20 1.77
CA PRO A 70 11.29 6.58 2.22
C PRO A 70 11.26 7.59 1.08
N ASN A 71 10.89 8.83 1.43
CA ASN A 71 11.07 9.98 0.55
C ASN A 71 12.53 10.10 0.12
N ALA A 72 12.73 10.34 -1.18
CA ALA A 72 14.08 10.57 -1.74
C ALA A 72 14.61 11.97 -1.43
N VAL A 73 13.72 12.93 -1.13
CA VAL A 73 14.06 14.31 -0.78
C VAL A 73 14.08 14.47 0.73
N GLU A 74 15.23 14.87 1.25
CA GLU A 74 15.42 15.09 2.68
C GLU A 74 14.64 16.29 3.23
N GLY A 75 14.36 16.27 4.56
CA GLY A 75 13.69 17.37 5.26
C GLY A 75 12.19 17.46 5.04
N LYS A 76 11.58 16.47 4.37
CA LYS A 76 10.13 16.38 4.13
C LYS A 76 9.43 15.28 4.94
N GLY A 77 10.12 14.73 5.95
CA GLY A 77 9.70 13.57 6.68
C GLY A 77 10.13 12.26 5.99
N ILE A 78 10.14 11.17 6.74
CA ILE A 78 10.65 9.87 6.26
C ILE A 78 9.64 9.22 5.32
N TRP A 79 8.38 9.08 5.74
CA TRP A 79 7.31 8.46 4.95
C TRP A 79 7.73 7.11 4.34
N ALA A 80 8.20 6.21 5.21
CA ALA A 80 8.76 4.93 4.77
C ALA A 80 7.74 3.99 4.09
N ALA A 81 6.49 4.14 4.44
CA ALA A 81 5.27 3.61 3.81
C ALA A 81 5.16 2.09 3.63
N SER A 82 6.26 1.35 3.48
CA SER A 82 6.30 -0.11 3.37
C SER A 82 7.68 -0.63 3.76
N GLY A 83 7.77 -1.87 4.24
CA GLY A 83 9.03 -2.55 4.50
C GLY A 83 8.88 -3.91 5.16
N VAL A 84 10.00 -4.62 5.25
CA VAL A 84 10.13 -5.93 5.89
C VAL A 84 11.34 -5.92 6.81
N ASN A 85 11.18 -6.42 8.03
CA ASN A 85 12.28 -6.52 8.99
C ASN A 85 13.02 -7.87 8.93
N ALA A 86 14.12 -7.99 9.66
CA ALA A 86 14.93 -9.20 9.69
C ALA A 86 14.24 -10.44 10.30
N ALA A 87 13.09 -10.25 10.99
CA ALA A 87 12.23 -11.35 11.45
C ALA A 87 11.19 -11.79 10.39
N ASN A 88 11.26 -11.27 9.16
CA ASN A 88 10.28 -11.47 8.09
C ASN A 88 8.86 -11.02 8.47
N VAL A 89 8.75 -9.94 9.20
CA VAL A 89 7.48 -9.25 9.38
C VAL A 89 7.40 -8.12 8.37
N GLY A 90 6.35 -8.14 7.56
CA GLY A 90 6.02 -7.07 6.62
C GLY A 90 5.02 -6.09 7.22
N MET A 91 5.14 -4.83 6.82
CA MET A 91 4.25 -3.76 7.21
C MET A 91 3.98 -2.83 6.03
N THR A 92 2.73 -2.43 5.84
CA THR A 92 2.38 -1.28 5.00
C THR A 92 1.75 -0.22 5.88
N ALA A 93 2.18 1.01 5.74
CA ALA A 93 1.58 2.15 6.44
C ALA A 93 1.58 3.35 5.49
N THR A 94 0.47 3.97 5.20
CA THR A 94 -0.85 3.82 5.79
C THR A 94 -1.91 3.97 4.70
N GLU A 95 -3.11 3.46 4.94
CA GLU A 95 -4.28 3.84 4.16
C GLU A 95 -4.99 4.95 4.92
N THR A 96 -4.99 6.20 4.44
CA THR A 96 -5.70 7.29 5.11
C THR A 96 -7.21 6.99 5.10
N ILE A 97 -7.82 6.96 6.27
CA ILE A 97 -9.25 6.72 6.46
C ILE A 97 -9.91 7.93 7.14
N THR A 98 -11.23 7.92 7.27
CA THR A 98 -11.96 9.06 7.83
C THR A 98 -12.98 8.60 8.86
N SER A 99 -12.86 9.11 10.11
CA SER A 99 -13.87 8.91 11.14
C SER A 99 -14.98 9.96 11.04
N ASN A 100 -16.18 9.59 11.50
CA ASN A 100 -17.31 10.49 11.51
C ASN A 100 -17.18 11.60 12.59
N PRO A 101 -17.97 12.69 12.50
CA PRO A 101 -17.87 13.81 13.43
C PRO A 101 -18.18 13.46 14.90
N ARG A 102 -18.98 12.41 15.18
CA ARG A 102 -19.27 11.97 16.56
C ARG A 102 -18.04 11.37 17.22
N VAL A 103 -17.29 10.58 16.47
CA VAL A 103 -16.00 10.03 16.92
C VAL A 103 -15.00 11.14 17.13
N LEU A 104 -14.82 12.04 16.15
CA LEU A 104 -13.86 13.14 16.23
C LEU A 104 -14.20 14.15 17.34
N GLY A 105 -15.49 14.29 17.67
CA GLY A 105 -15.93 15.11 18.80
C GLY A 105 -15.65 14.46 20.16
N ALA A 106 -15.62 13.12 20.23
CA ALA A 106 -15.36 12.35 21.44
C ALA A 106 -13.87 12.08 21.69
N ASP A 107 -13.09 11.85 20.61
CA ASP A 107 -11.65 11.63 20.62
C ASP A 107 -11.00 12.42 19.47
N PRO A 108 -10.73 13.73 19.68
CA PRO A 108 -10.14 14.61 18.68
C PRO A 108 -8.73 14.17 18.29
N LEU A 109 -8.35 14.44 17.02
CA LEU A 109 -6.99 14.23 16.53
C LEU A 109 -5.99 15.09 17.32
N VAL A 110 -4.80 14.56 17.54
CA VAL A 110 -3.70 15.21 18.26
C VAL A 110 -2.86 16.02 17.27
N GLU A 111 -3.36 17.20 16.92
CA GLU A 111 -2.74 18.08 15.93
C GLU A 111 -1.55 18.88 16.50
N TYR A 112 -0.51 19.05 15.67
CA TYR A 112 0.59 19.96 15.97
C TYR A 112 0.12 21.41 16.04
N ARG A 113 0.52 22.12 17.08
CA ARG A 113 0.26 23.55 17.24
C ARG A 113 1.57 24.33 17.40
N PRO A 114 1.94 25.19 16.43
CA PRO A 114 3.17 25.96 16.49
C PRO A 114 3.17 26.97 17.65
N ALA A 115 4.35 27.33 18.13
CA ALA A 115 4.50 28.39 19.13
C ALA A 115 3.87 29.69 18.62
N LYS A 116 3.01 30.33 19.44
CA LYS A 116 2.32 31.56 19.06
C LYS A 116 1.97 32.41 20.30
N GLY A 117 2.22 33.70 20.23
CA GLY A 117 1.78 34.67 21.26
C GLY A 117 2.39 34.41 22.63
N GLY A 118 3.62 33.89 22.70
CA GLY A 118 4.31 33.58 23.99
C GLY A 118 3.96 32.20 24.56
N GLN A 119 3.06 31.45 23.92
CA GLN A 119 2.82 30.03 24.25
C GLN A 119 3.82 29.15 23.51
N PRO A 120 4.39 28.10 24.15
CA PRO A 120 5.26 27.14 23.48
C PRO A 120 4.49 26.33 22.44
N GLU A 121 5.22 25.71 21.55
CA GLU A 121 4.64 24.69 20.63
C GLU A 121 4.03 23.52 21.42
N VAL A 122 3.04 22.89 20.84
CA VAL A 122 2.46 21.64 21.34
C VAL A 122 2.64 20.59 20.25
N PRO A 123 3.45 19.54 20.50
CA PRO A 123 3.60 18.45 19.54
C PRO A 123 2.27 17.78 19.21
N GLY A 124 2.15 17.31 17.98
CA GLY A 124 1.03 16.45 17.55
C GLY A 124 1.24 14.99 17.94
N GLY A 125 0.37 14.12 17.48
CA GLY A 125 0.51 12.67 17.61
C GLY A 125 1.44 12.07 16.54
N ILE A 126 1.47 10.74 16.45
CA ILE A 126 2.18 10.01 15.40
C ILE A 126 1.30 9.93 14.13
N GLY A 127 1.93 9.79 12.96
CA GLY A 127 1.18 9.64 11.70
C GLY A 127 1.93 8.79 10.69
N GLU A 128 1.47 8.81 9.44
CA GLU A 128 2.03 8.01 8.34
C GLU A 128 3.53 8.21 8.17
N GLU A 129 4.01 9.44 8.38
CA GLU A 129 5.44 9.76 8.35
C GLU A 129 6.26 8.84 9.25
N ASP A 130 5.71 8.52 10.43
CA ASP A 130 6.46 8.01 11.58
C ASP A 130 6.34 6.49 11.75
N ILE A 131 5.17 5.93 11.45
CA ILE A 131 4.68 4.63 11.93
C ILE A 131 5.62 3.47 11.60
N VAL A 132 6.17 3.39 10.37
CA VAL A 132 7.06 2.28 9.98
C VAL A 132 8.33 2.27 10.83
N TYR A 133 8.96 3.42 11.05
CA TYR A 133 10.18 3.53 11.87
C TYR A 133 9.94 3.29 13.35
N LEU A 134 8.76 3.62 13.85
CA LEU A 134 8.38 3.41 15.24
C LEU A 134 8.01 1.96 15.56
N VAL A 135 7.57 1.19 14.56
CA VAL A 135 6.98 -0.15 14.78
C VAL A 135 7.85 -1.26 14.20
N LEU A 136 8.13 -1.22 12.90
CA LEU A 136 8.70 -2.34 12.16
C LEU A 136 10.04 -2.88 12.72
N PRO A 137 11.01 -2.07 13.18
CA PRO A 137 12.27 -2.56 13.72
C PRO A 137 12.16 -3.39 15.01
N TYR A 138 10.99 -3.36 15.68
CA TYR A 138 10.83 -3.84 17.05
C TYR A 138 9.82 -4.98 17.21
N ILE A 139 9.39 -5.60 16.13
CA ILE A 139 8.33 -6.61 16.13
C ILE A 139 8.82 -7.91 15.49
N HIS A 140 8.41 -9.05 16.05
CA HIS A 140 8.77 -10.38 15.55
C HIS A 140 7.61 -11.14 14.90
N THR A 141 6.38 -10.62 15.05
CA THR A 141 5.17 -11.19 14.45
C THR A 141 4.23 -10.07 14.00
N ALA A 142 3.31 -10.38 13.10
CA ALA A 142 2.26 -9.45 12.68
C ALA A 142 1.40 -8.99 13.87
N ARG A 143 1.12 -9.89 14.79
CA ARG A 143 0.38 -9.65 16.03
C ARG A 143 1.08 -8.64 16.95
N GLU A 144 2.39 -8.79 17.14
CA GLU A 144 3.20 -7.80 17.89
C GLU A 144 3.15 -6.43 17.22
N GLY A 145 3.04 -6.35 15.89
CA GLY A 145 2.87 -5.11 15.15
C GLY A 145 1.61 -4.36 15.57
N VAL A 146 0.47 -5.06 15.62
CA VAL A 146 -0.80 -4.51 16.11
C VAL A 146 -0.68 -4.02 17.55
N GLN A 147 -0.13 -4.84 18.45
CA GLN A 147 0.00 -4.50 19.87
C GLN A 147 0.91 -3.29 20.08
N ARG A 148 2.06 -3.24 19.39
CA ARG A 148 3.00 -2.14 19.52
C ARG A 148 2.42 -0.83 18.98
N LEU A 149 1.81 -0.86 17.79
CA LEU A 149 1.18 0.35 17.25
C LEU A 149 0.03 0.81 18.14
N GLY A 150 -0.81 -0.11 18.62
CA GLY A 150 -1.89 0.21 19.54
C GLY A 150 -1.41 0.92 20.81
N GLN A 151 -0.31 0.47 21.41
CA GLN A 151 0.31 1.12 22.57
C GLN A 151 0.83 2.53 22.23
N LEU A 152 1.44 2.72 21.07
CA LEU A 152 1.91 4.03 20.61
C LEU A 152 0.74 4.99 20.40
N LEU A 153 -0.34 4.54 19.75
CA LEU A 153 -1.57 5.34 19.56
C LEU A 153 -2.19 5.76 20.87
N GLN A 154 -2.30 4.86 21.84
CA GLN A 154 -2.82 5.18 23.17
C GLN A 154 -1.94 6.17 23.94
N THR A 155 -0.63 6.15 23.69
CA THR A 155 0.34 7.00 24.43
C THR A 155 0.48 8.38 23.82
N TYR A 156 0.61 8.45 22.49
CA TYR A 156 0.94 9.69 21.77
C TYR A 156 -0.23 10.25 20.97
N GLY A 157 -1.25 9.43 20.72
CA GLY A 157 -2.32 9.75 19.78
C GLY A 157 -1.83 9.84 18.33
N THR A 158 -2.76 10.20 17.45
CA THR A 158 -2.47 10.43 16.03
C THR A 158 -3.02 11.77 15.56
N TYR A 159 -2.31 12.44 14.64
CA TYR A 159 -2.81 13.65 13.99
C TYR A 159 -3.63 13.36 12.71
N GLU A 160 -3.68 12.10 12.29
CA GLU A 160 -4.45 11.64 11.13
C GLU A 160 -4.92 10.19 11.34
N MET A 161 -6.05 9.82 10.71
CA MET A 161 -6.60 8.48 10.83
C MET A 161 -6.08 7.58 9.71
N ASN A 162 -5.71 6.37 10.07
CA ASN A 162 -5.02 5.45 9.18
C ASN A 162 -5.46 4.00 9.35
N GLY A 163 -5.39 3.24 8.24
CA GLY A 163 -5.41 1.79 8.22
C GLY A 163 -4.02 1.24 7.95
N ILE A 164 -3.60 0.24 8.70
CA ILE A 164 -2.25 -0.32 8.67
C ILE A 164 -2.31 -1.84 8.57
N ALA A 165 -1.53 -2.42 7.63
CA ALA A 165 -1.39 -3.86 7.51
C ALA A 165 -0.08 -4.37 8.11
N PHE A 166 -0.17 -5.53 8.77
CA PHE A 166 0.96 -6.32 9.23
C PHE A 166 0.84 -7.74 8.71
N ALA A 167 1.94 -8.33 8.29
CA ALA A 167 1.98 -9.72 7.88
C ALA A 167 3.24 -10.43 8.38
N ASP A 168 3.09 -11.67 8.78
CA ASP A 168 4.17 -12.65 8.82
C ASP A 168 3.77 -13.89 8.00
N VAL A 169 4.60 -14.90 7.93
CA VAL A 169 4.30 -16.09 7.13
C VAL A 169 3.06 -16.86 7.59
N ASN A 170 2.56 -16.60 8.79
CA ASN A 170 1.44 -17.32 9.40
C ASN A 170 0.12 -16.58 9.30
N GLU A 171 0.14 -15.25 9.46
CA GLU A 171 -1.09 -14.45 9.55
C GLU A 171 -0.91 -13.03 9.00
N VAL A 172 -2.04 -12.43 8.64
CA VAL A 172 -2.16 -11.03 8.22
C VAL A 172 -3.12 -10.33 9.18
N TRP A 173 -2.78 -9.11 9.60
CA TRP A 173 -3.61 -8.25 10.43
C TRP A 173 -3.85 -6.91 9.77
N TRP A 174 -5.07 -6.40 9.94
CA TRP A 174 -5.46 -5.06 9.55
C TRP A 174 -5.88 -4.26 10.77
N LEU A 175 -5.28 -3.08 10.97
CA LEU A 175 -5.59 -2.15 12.05
C LEU A 175 -6.19 -0.87 11.47
N GLU A 176 -7.28 -0.37 12.06
CA GLU A 176 -7.89 0.93 11.77
C GLU A 176 -7.85 1.81 13.01
N THR A 177 -7.40 3.06 12.88
CA THR A 177 -7.49 4.05 13.95
C THR A 177 -8.89 4.64 14.03
N ILE A 178 -9.33 4.99 15.23
CA ILE A 178 -10.62 5.59 15.52
C ILE A 178 -10.37 6.87 16.29
N GLY A 179 -10.62 8.03 15.67
CA GLY A 179 -10.28 9.30 16.29
C GLY A 179 -8.80 9.45 16.60
N GLY A 180 -8.47 10.12 17.71
CA GLY A 180 -7.10 10.48 18.08
C GLY A 180 -6.30 9.37 18.77
N HIS A 181 -6.94 8.48 19.54
CA HIS A 181 -6.23 7.49 20.39
C HIS A 181 -6.76 6.07 20.31
N HIS A 182 -8.02 5.89 19.92
CA HIS A 182 -8.64 4.57 19.84
C HIS A 182 -8.29 3.86 18.52
N TRP A 183 -8.38 2.53 18.54
CA TRP A 183 -8.09 1.69 17.40
C TRP A 183 -8.78 0.33 17.52
N ILE A 184 -9.00 -0.29 16.37
CA ILE A 184 -9.46 -1.67 16.21
C ILE A 184 -8.55 -2.41 15.24
N ALA A 185 -8.44 -3.72 15.40
CA ALA A 185 -7.73 -4.58 14.46
C ALA A 185 -8.42 -5.92 14.31
N ARG A 186 -8.36 -6.45 13.09
CA ARG A 186 -8.90 -7.77 12.74
C ARG A 186 -7.86 -8.60 12.01
N ARG A 187 -7.73 -9.86 12.40
CA ARG A 187 -6.98 -10.85 11.64
C ARG A 187 -7.71 -11.13 10.32
N VAL A 188 -6.97 -11.13 9.22
CA VAL A 188 -7.49 -11.53 7.92
C VAL A 188 -7.63 -13.05 7.92
N PRO A 189 -8.82 -13.61 7.68
CA PRO A 189 -8.98 -15.06 7.54
C PRO A 189 -8.08 -15.64 6.46
N ASP A 190 -7.59 -16.86 6.65
CA ASP A 190 -6.58 -17.46 5.76
C ASP A 190 -7.03 -17.60 4.31
N ASP A 191 -8.32 -17.79 4.06
CA ASP A 191 -8.92 -18.13 2.77
C ASP A 191 -9.52 -16.95 2.01
N VAL A 192 -9.36 -15.72 2.54
CA VAL A 192 -9.93 -14.51 1.92
C VAL A 192 -8.87 -13.53 1.45
N TYR A 193 -9.31 -12.60 0.64
CA TYR A 193 -8.60 -11.33 0.39
C TYR A 193 -9.46 -10.17 0.93
N VAL A 194 -8.80 -9.05 1.21
CA VAL A 194 -9.38 -7.80 1.70
C VAL A 194 -9.03 -6.67 0.74
N VAL A 195 -9.97 -5.77 0.47
CA VAL A 195 -9.73 -4.56 -0.32
C VAL A 195 -10.05 -3.32 0.51
N MET A 196 -9.13 -2.37 0.53
CA MET A 196 -9.25 -1.16 1.34
C MET A 196 -9.00 0.09 0.50
N PRO A 197 -10.03 0.91 0.28
CA PRO A 197 -9.88 2.30 -0.15
C PRO A 197 -9.70 3.23 1.07
N ASN A 198 -9.80 4.54 0.87
CA ASN A 198 -9.62 5.54 1.93
C ASN A 198 -10.85 5.72 2.83
N GLN A 199 -11.39 4.66 3.38
CA GLN A 199 -12.50 4.69 4.33
C GLN A 199 -12.36 3.54 5.33
N LEU A 200 -13.00 3.64 6.51
CA LEU A 200 -13.08 2.49 7.41
C LEU A 200 -13.75 1.32 6.68
N GLY A 201 -13.15 0.16 6.76
CA GLY A 201 -13.56 -1.01 5.99
C GLY A 201 -14.15 -2.13 6.81
N LEU A 202 -13.74 -2.30 8.06
CA LEU A 202 -14.24 -3.38 8.92
C LEU A 202 -15.75 -3.29 9.07
N ASP A 203 -16.44 -4.34 8.61
CA ASP A 203 -17.90 -4.44 8.56
C ASP A 203 -18.50 -5.23 9.73
N SER A 204 -17.66 -5.87 10.52
CA SER A 204 -18.06 -6.62 11.71
C SER A 204 -16.93 -6.68 12.73
N PHE A 205 -17.27 -6.66 14.03
CA PHE A 205 -16.28 -6.64 15.09
C PHE A 205 -16.79 -7.36 16.36
N ASP A 206 -16.01 -8.33 16.84
CA ASP A 206 -16.30 -9.03 18.09
C ASP A 206 -15.54 -8.40 19.26
N LEU A 207 -16.21 -7.52 20.01
CA LEU A 207 -15.66 -6.89 21.23
C LEU A 207 -15.34 -7.92 22.33
N THR A 208 -16.02 -9.06 22.36
CA THR A 208 -15.76 -10.10 23.38
C THR A 208 -14.40 -10.76 23.14
N ASP A 209 -14.12 -11.11 21.89
CA ASP A 209 -12.78 -11.63 21.53
C ASP A 209 -11.72 -10.56 21.69
N ALA A 210 -11.97 -9.32 21.22
CA ALA A 210 -11.00 -8.23 21.25
C ALA A 210 -10.54 -7.82 22.64
N LEU A 211 -11.46 -7.85 23.63
CA LEU A 211 -11.17 -7.55 25.02
C LEU A 211 -10.84 -8.81 25.86
N GLY A 212 -10.94 -9.99 25.27
CA GLY A 212 -10.73 -11.28 25.92
C GLY A 212 -9.52 -12.03 25.36
N GLU A 213 -9.76 -13.06 24.55
CA GLU A 213 -8.72 -13.98 24.05
C GLU A 213 -7.88 -13.41 22.92
N GLN A 214 -8.36 -12.37 22.23
CA GLN A 214 -7.68 -11.65 21.14
C GLN A 214 -7.22 -12.58 20.00
N LYS A 215 -8.04 -13.56 19.65
CA LYS A 215 -7.71 -14.53 18.59
C LYS A 215 -7.78 -13.90 17.20
N GLU A 216 -8.92 -13.27 16.91
CA GLU A 216 -9.25 -12.71 15.61
C GLU A 216 -9.38 -11.18 15.65
N TYR A 217 -9.58 -10.59 16.85
CA TYR A 217 -9.80 -9.17 17.03
C TYR A 217 -8.94 -8.61 18.16
N MET A 218 -8.52 -7.35 18.04
CA MET A 218 -7.85 -6.58 19.08
C MET A 218 -8.35 -5.14 19.04
N CYS A 219 -8.33 -4.44 20.16
CA CYS A 219 -8.71 -3.03 20.23
C CYS A 219 -8.06 -2.32 21.43
N SER A 220 -8.23 -0.99 21.48
CA SER A 220 -7.94 -0.19 22.69
C SER A 220 -8.72 -0.75 23.88
N ALA A 221 -8.09 -0.79 25.05
CA ALA A 221 -8.62 -1.46 26.25
C ALA A 221 -9.95 -0.89 26.75
N ASP A 222 -10.19 0.39 26.51
CA ASP A 222 -11.38 1.15 26.93
C ASP A 222 -12.42 1.35 25.81
N LEU A 223 -12.25 0.68 24.65
CA LEU A 223 -13.11 0.87 23.49
C LEU A 223 -14.60 0.62 23.79
N ALA A 224 -14.93 -0.41 24.57
CA ALA A 224 -16.32 -0.69 24.93
C ALA A 224 -16.95 0.45 25.74
N GLU A 225 -16.20 1.02 26.70
CA GLU A 225 -16.65 2.17 27.48
C GLU A 225 -16.79 3.41 26.59
N PHE A 226 -15.81 3.64 25.70
CA PHE A 226 -15.83 4.73 24.72
C PHE A 226 -17.06 4.69 23.82
N ILE A 227 -17.39 3.52 23.27
CA ILE A 227 -18.58 3.29 22.44
C ILE A 227 -19.85 3.58 23.24
N ALA A 228 -19.99 2.99 24.44
CA ALA A 228 -21.19 3.11 25.26
C ALA A 228 -21.43 4.54 25.72
N LYS A 229 -20.38 5.22 26.21
CA LYS A 229 -20.42 6.60 26.72
C LYS A 229 -20.83 7.60 25.64
N ASN A 230 -20.36 7.40 24.41
CA ASN A 230 -20.56 8.33 23.31
C ASN A 230 -21.67 7.89 22.34
N HIS A 231 -22.41 6.79 22.66
CA HIS A 231 -23.51 6.24 21.86
C HIS A 231 -23.10 6.02 20.38
N LEU A 232 -21.93 5.39 20.16
CA LEU A 232 -21.36 5.23 18.83
C LEU A 232 -21.90 4.01 18.09
N ASP A 233 -22.30 2.95 18.80
CA ASP A 233 -22.93 1.77 18.18
C ASP A 233 -24.31 2.14 17.62
N LEU A 234 -24.50 1.90 16.33
CA LEU A 234 -25.75 2.15 15.60
C LEU A 234 -26.52 0.88 15.27
N SER A 235 -26.01 -0.29 15.69
CA SER A 235 -26.64 -1.57 15.38
C SER A 235 -28.01 -1.69 16.05
N GLN A 236 -28.94 -2.36 15.36
CA GLN A 236 -30.27 -2.66 15.90
C GLN A 236 -30.32 -4.06 16.57
N ASP A 237 -29.37 -4.92 16.23
CA ASP A 237 -29.29 -6.31 16.67
C ASP A 237 -28.16 -6.57 17.69
N GLY A 238 -27.37 -5.55 17.99
CA GLY A 238 -26.23 -5.61 18.90
C GLY A 238 -24.94 -6.18 18.26
N ALA A 239 -24.92 -6.36 16.94
CA ALA A 239 -23.71 -6.73 16.19
C ALA A 239 -22.97 -5.46 15.74
N LEU A 240 -21.86 -5.13 16.39
CA LEU A 240 -21.09 -3.93 16.08
C LEU A 240 -20.54 -3.97 14.64
N ASN A 241 -20.99 -3.03 13.83
CA ASN A 241 -20.39 -2.71 12.52
C ASN A 241 -19.51 -1.45 12.66
N PRO A 242 -18.18 -1.56 12.64
CA PRO A 242 -17.30 -0.43 12.81
C PRO A 242 -17.41 0.62 11.70
N ARG A 243 -17.70 0.21 10.46
CA ARG A 243 -17.92 1.12 9.34
C ARG A 243 -19.05 2.10 9.64
N ASP A 244 -20.19 1.59 10.14
CA ASP A 244 -21.35 2.41 10.50
C ASP A 244 -21.13 3.22 11.78
N ALA A 245 -20.48 2.62 12.76
CA ALA A 245 -20.24 3.24 14.06
C ALA A 245 -19.22 4.38 13.99
N PHE A 246 -18.15 4.21 13.23
CA PHE A 246 -16.98 5.08 13.28
C PHE A 246 -16.66 5.78 11.95
N GLY A 247 -17.03 5.20 10.80
CA GLY A 247 -16.66 5.67 9.47
C GLY A 247 -17.40 6.93 9.02
N SER A 248 -16.86 7.57 8.00
CA SER A 248 -17.56 8.61 7.24
C SER A 248 -18.57 7.98 6.30
N HIS A 249 -19.63 8.73 6.00
CA HIS A 249 -20.68 8.36 5.05
C HIS A 249 -21.07 9.62 4.27
N ASP A 250 -20.22 10.04 3.35
CA ASP A 250 -20.51 11.22 2.54
C ASP A 250 -20.47 10.90 1.02
N ASP A 251 -21.09 11.76 0.22
CA ASP A 251 -21.20 11.58 -1.22
C ASP A 251 -19.84 11.48 -1.93
N SER A 252 -18.78 11.98 -1.32
CA SER A 252 -17.44 11.90 -1.89
C SER A 252 -16.90 10.46 -1.91
N ASP A 253 -17.32 9.62 -0.97
CA ASP A 253 -16.97 8.20 -0.92
C ASP A 253 -17.45 7.45 -2.17
N HIS A 254 -18.63 7.81 -2.70
CA HIS A 254 -19.22 7.19 -3.91
C HIS A 254 -18.49 7.55 -5.22
N VAL A 255 -17.61 8.52 -5.20
CA VAL A 255 -16.75 8.87 -6.34
C VAL A 255 -15.31 8.40 -6.11
N TYR A 256 -14.89 8.40 -4.85
CA TYR A 256 -13.48 8.25 -4.48
C TYR A 256 -13.15 6.86 -3.94
N ASN A 257 -13.99 6.27 -3.09
CA ASN A 257 -13.70 5.09 -2.29
C ASN A 257 -14.43 3.83 -2.78
N THR A 258 -15.75 3.78 -2.68
CA THR A 258 -16.54 2.59 -2.99
C THR A 258 -16.34 2.07 -4.43
N PRO A 259 -16.17 2.92 -5.47
CA PRO A 259 -15.91 2.43 -6.82
C PRO A 259 -14.59 1.62 -6.93
N ARG A 260 -13.56 1.99 -6.15
CA ARG A 260 -12.29 1.24 -6.14
C ARG A 260 -12.47 -0.14 -5.53
N ALA A 261 -13.12 -0.22 -4.36
CA ALA A 261 -13.42 -1.49 -3.73
C ALA A 261 -14.30 -2.37 -4.63
N TRP A 262 -15.37 -1.81 -5.20
CA TRP A 262 -16.24 -2.50 -6.15
C TRP A 262 -15.48 -3.11 -7.33
N TYR A 263 -14.57 -2.34 -7.96
CA TYR A 263 -13.81 -2.84 -9.10
C TYR A 263 -12.86 -3.98 -8.73
N MET A 264 -12.19 -3.89 -7.60
CA MET A 264 -11.27 -4.93 -7.12
C MET A 264 -12.04 -6.23 -6.80
N LEU A 265 -13.17 -6.12 -6.08
CA LEU A 265 -14.05 -7.25 -5.77
C LEU A 265 -14.62 -7.89 -7.05
N ARG A 266 -15.13 -7.08 -7.98
CA ARG A 266 -15.64 -7.52 -9.28
C ARG A 266 -14.56 -8.25 -10.09
N THR A 267 -13.32 -7.82 -10.02
CA THR A 267 -12.21 -8.43 -10.78
C THR A 267 -11.82 -9.80 -10.23
N LEU A 268 -11.76 -9.95 -8.91
CA LEU A 268 -11.33 -11.19 -8.26
C LEU A 268 -12.48 -12.19 -8.05
N ASN A 269 -13.72 -11.70 -8.07
CA ASN A 269 -14.94 -12.51 -7.94
C ASN A 269 -15.97 -12.20 -9.04
N PRO A 270 -15.63 -12.39 -10.34
CA PRO A 270 -16.47 -11.94 -11.44
C PRO A 270 -17.83 -12.66 -11.55
N THR A 271 -18.00 -13.83 -10.93
CA THR A 271 -19.22 -14.64 -11.03
C THR A 271 -19.94 -14.89 -9.70
N THR A 272 -19.32 -14.53 -8.56
CA THR A 272 -19.91 -14.71 -7.23
C THR A 272 -21.15 -13.82 -7.03
N TRP A 273 -21.14 -12.63 -7.61
CA TRP A 273 -22.19 -11.63 -7.53
C TRP A 273 -22.52 -11.08 -8.91
N VAL A 274 -23.70 -10.52 -9.07
CA VAL A 274 -24.08 -9.75 -10.26
C VAL A 274 -23.53 -8.32 -10.10
N TRP A 275 -22.53 -7.96 -10.90
CA TRP A 275 -21.83 -6.69 -10.79
C TRP A 275 -22.32 -5.61 -11.74
N ASP A 276 -23.07 -5.99 -12.78
CA ASP A 276 -23.47 -5.09 -13.86
C ASP A 276 -24.96 -5.22 -14.15
N GLY A 277 -25.57 -4.13 -14.64
CA GLY A 277 -26.97 -4.10 -15.06
C GLY A 277 -27.96 -3.70 -13.94
N PRO A 278 -29.27 -3.75 -14.24
CA PRO A 278 -30.30 -3.28 -13.31
C PRO A 278 -30.52 -4.20 -12.09
N ASP A 279 -30.08 -5.44 -12.19
CA ASP A 279 -30.21 -6.46 -11.14
C ASP A 279 -28.87 -6.69 -10.41
N ALA A 280 -27.93 -5.74 -10.47
CA ALA A 280 -26.65 -5.84 -9.80
C ALA A 280 -26.83 -5.94 -8.28
N ASP A 281 -26.13 -6.91 -7.65
CA ASP A 281 -26.08 -7.04 -6.20
C ASP A 281 -25.31 -5.87 -5.58
N TYR A 282 -24.25 -5.44 -6.26
CA TYR A 282 -23.42 -4.30 -5.87
C TYR A 282 -23.13 -3.38 -7.05
N THR A 283 -23.10 -2.10 -6.77
CA THR A 283 -22.75 -1.03 -7.72
C THR A 283 -21.48 -0.30 -7.25
N PRO A 284 -20.85 0.53 -8.08
CA PRO A 284 -19.74 1.38 -7.64
C PRO A 284 -20.04 2.30 -6.46
N MET A 285 -21.34 2.55 -6.18
CA MET A 285 -21.80 3.44 -5.12
C MET A 285 -22.37 2.70 -3.90
N SER A 286 -22.20 1.38 -3.81
CA SER A 286 -22.70 0.58 -2.70
C SER A 286 -21.90 0.81 -1.43
N ASP A 287 -22.58 1.10 -0.30
CA ASP A 287 -21.97 1.30 1.02
C ASP A 287 -21.73 -0.02 1.77
N ASP A 288 -22.42 -1.07 1.37
CA ASP A 288 -22.41 -2.40 1.98
C ASP A 288 -21.48 -3.41 1.29
N LEU A 289 -20.51 -2.94 0.52
CA LEU A 289 -19.48 -3.80 -0.06
C LEU A 289 -18.78 -4.61 1.04
N PRO A 290 -18.61 -5.94 0.87
CA PRO A 290 -17.97 -6.76 1.89
C PRO A 290 -16.50 -6.36 2.09
N TRP A 291 -16.06 -6.35 3.36
CA TRP A 291 -14.65 -6.07 3.70
C TRP A 291 -13.71 -7.11 3.11
N CYS A 292 -14.10 -8.38 3.10
CA CYS A 292 -13.29 -9.49 2.59
C CYS A 292 -14.15 -10.51 1.83
N MET A 293 -13.52 -11.23 0.89
CA MET A 293 -14.15 -12.30 0.14
C MET A 293 -13.19 -13.48 -0.07
N VAL A 294 -13.74 -14.67 -0.19
CA VAL A 294 -13.02 -15.84 -0.72
C VAL A 294 -12.89 -15.63 -2.24
N PRO A 295 -11.68 -15.57 -2.81
CA PRO A 295 -11.53 -15.36 -4.25
C PRO A 295 -12.00 -16.57 -5.06
N GLU A 296 -12.51 -16.36 -6.28
CA GLU A 296 -12.95 -17.46 -7.15
C GLU A 296 -11.78 -18.34 -7.64
N LYS A 297 -10.58 -17.81 -7.64
CA LYS A 297 -9.32 -18.50 -7.92
C LYS A 297 -8.20 -17.94 -7.07
N LYS A 298 -7.15 -18.74 -6.87
CA LYS A 298 -5.97 -18.30 -6.12
C LYS A 298 -5.41 -16.99 -6.67
N VAL A 299 -5.11 -16.07 -5.74
CA VAL A 299 -4.58 -14.74 -6.07
C VAL A 299 -3.06 -14.82 -6.25
N THR A 300 -2.56 -14.26 -7.33
CA THR A 300 -1.13 -14.14 -7.66
C THR A 300 -0.62 -12.71 -7.44
N PRO A 301 0.70 -12.48 -7.39
CA PRO A 301 1.26 -11.12 -7.42
C PRO A 301 0.79 -10.30 -8.62
N GLU A 302 0.62 -10.93 -9.79
CA GLU A 302 0.11 -10.30 -11.01
C GLU A 302 -1.35 -9.85 -10.86
N ASP A 303 -2.20 -10.66 -10.22
CA ASP A 303 -3.58 -10.26 -9.91
C ASP A 303 -3.60 -9.04 -8.99
N VAL A 304 -2.72 -9.01 -7.96
CA VAL A 304 -2.55 -7.85 -7.06
C VAL A 304 -2.12 -6.61 -7.84
N LYS A 305 -1.08 -6.75 -8.69
CA LYS A 305 -0.63 -5.65 -9.55
C LYS A 305 -1.74 -5.16 -10.46
N TYR A 306 -2.48 -6.06 -11.10
CA TYR A 306 -3.56 -5.71 -12.01
C TYR A 306 -4.65 -4.86 -11.32
N VAL A 307 -5.14 -5.28 -10.16
CA VAL A 307 -6.19 -4.53 -9.45
C VAL A 307 -5.67 -3.20 -8.92
N LEU A 308 -4.43 -3.14 -8.40
CA LEU A 308 -3.84 -1.90 -7.88
C LEU A 308 -3.42 -0.91 -8.99
N SER A 309 -3.26 -1.36 -10.23
CA SER A 309 -2.97 -0.50 -11.38
C SER A 309 -4.20 -0.15 -12.22
N SER A 310 -5.38 -0.55 -11.78
CA SER A 310 -6.59 -0.42 -12.56
C SER A 310 -7.06 1.03 -12.73
N HIS A 311 -7.60 1.28 -13.91
CA HIS A 311 -8.35 2.49 -14.28
C HIS A 311 -9.75 2.13 -14.79
N TYR A 312 -10.38 1.10 -14.22
CA TYR A 312 -11.72 0.59 -14.58
C TYR A 312 -11.80 0.00 -15.99
N GLN A 313 -10.71 -0.55 -16.51
CA GLN A 313 -10.69 -1.14 -17.85
C GLN A 313 -11.77 -2.21 -17.98
N GLY A 314 -12.41 -2.23 -19.16
CA GLY A 314 -13.52 -3.13 -19.46
C GLY A 314 -14.87 -2.71 -18.85
N THR A 315 -14.98 -1.52 -18.25
CA THR A 315 -16.22 -0.97 -17.72
C THR A 315 -16.62 0.33 -18.42
N PRO A 316 -17.85 0.82 -18.24
CA PRO A 316 -18.28 2.15 -18.73
C PRO A 316 -17.48 3.31 -18.12
N TYR A 317 -16.73 3.11 -17.06
CA TYR A 317 -16.05 4.17 -16.29
C TYR A 317 -14.60 4.39 -16.69
N GLU A 318 -14.07 3.56 -17.60
CA GLU A 318 -12.69 3.64 -18.06
C GLU A 318 -12.37 5.00 -18.71
N PRO A 319 -11.35 5.75 -18.19
CA PRO A 319 -11.05 7.10 -18.71
C PRO A 319 -10.43 7.11 -20.10
N TYR A 320 -9.84 6.02 -20.58
CA TYR A 320 -9.16 5.95 -21.89
C TYR A 320 -10.04 5.40 -23.00
N ARG A 321 -11.22 4.85 -22.70
CA ARG A 321 -12.08 4.27 -23.72
C ARG A 321 -12.53 5.29 -24.77
N SER A 322 -12.67 4.85 -26.03
CA SER A 322 -13.09 5.68 -27.17
C SER A 322 -14.58 5.51 -27.54
N TYR A 323 -15.32 4.63 -26.86
CA TYR A 323 -16.69 4.25 -27.17
C TYR A 323 -17.63 4.48 -25.97
N GLY A 324 -18.95 4.35 -26.19
CA GLY A 324 -19.97 4.45 -25.15
C GLY A 324 -20.27 5.89 -24.70
N ASP A 325 -21.05 6.03 -23.62
CA ASP A 325 -21.46 7.33 -23.08
C ASP A 325 -20.27 8.10 -22.48
N LYS A 326 -20.15 9.36 -22.86
CA LYS A 326 -19.07 10.24 -22.39
C LYS A 326 -19.25 10.67 -20.93
N ALA A 327 -20.48 10.68 -20.41
CA ALA A 327 -20.73 11.12 -19.04
C ALA A 327 -20.22 10.16 -17.99
N SER A 328 -20.19 8.85 -18.28
CA SER A 328 -19.65 7.84 -17.38
C SER A 328 -18.13 7.69 -17.46
N LYS A 329 -17.50 8.18 -18.54
CA LYS A 329 -16.08 8.10 -18.77
C LYS A 329 -15.29 8.87 -17.72
N GLY A 330 -14.44 8.18 -16.93
CA GLY A 330 -13.66 8.81 -15.87
C GLY A 330 -14.50 9.40 -14.73
N ALA A 331 -15.72 8.88 -14.51
CA ALA A 331 -16.60 9.34 -13.45
C ALA A 331 -16.03 9.07 -12.04
N TYR A 332 -15.18 8.07 -11.90
CA TYR A 332 -14.60 7.64 -10.64
C TYR A 332 -13.07 7.78 -10.60
N ARG A 333 -12.53 7.95 -9.41
CA ARG A 333 -11.09 7.98 -9.18
C ARG A 333 -10.47 6.62 -9.53
N SER A 334 -9.55 6.60 -10.49
CA SER A 334 -8.80 5.39 -10.86
C SER A 334 -7.94 4.88 -9.70
N ILE A 335 -7.77 3.55 -9.58
CA ILE A 335 -6.90 2.92 -8.60
C ILE A 335 -5.44 3.21 -8.96
N GLY A 336 -5.02 2.82 -10.18
CA GLY A 336 -3.74 3.23 -10.76
C GLY A 336 -3.79 4.68 -11.24
N ILE A 337 -3.49 5.61 -10.36
CA ILE A 337 -3.63 7.05 -10.59
C ILE A 337 -2.29 7.71 -10.96
N ASN A 338 -2.35 8.86 -11.67
CA ASN A 338 -1.18 9.60 -12.14
C ASN A 338 -0.23 10.07 -11.02
N ARG A 339 -0.72 10.25 -9.81
CA ARG A 339 0.02 10.69 -8.62
C ARG A 339 0.45 9.55 -7.69
N ASN A 340 0.39 8.32 -8.18
CA ASN A 340 0.99 7.18 -7.51
C ASN A 340 2.51 7.37 -7.46
N ASP A 341 3.10 7.23 -6.27
CA ASP A 341 4.53 7.38 -6.03
C ASP A 341 5.23 6.03 -6.14
N PHE A 342 4.65 5.00 -5.55
CA PHE A 342 5.04 3.61 -5.76
C PHE A 342 3.87 2.65 -5.42
N MET A 343 4.01 1.43 -5.88
CA MET A 343 3.28 0.26 -5.39
C MET A 343 4.28 -0.70 -4.76
N ALA A 344 4.01 -1.17 -3.56
CA ALA A 344 4.76 -2.27 -2.96
C ALA A 344 3.81 -3.42 -2.62
N LEU A 345 4.25 -4.66 -2.94
CA LEU A 345 3.64 -5.89 -2.48
C LEU A 345 4.69 -6.68 -1.71
N ILE A 346 4.40 -7.00 -0.47
CA ILE A 346 5.20 -7.88 0.38
C ILE A 346 4.61 -9.27 0.30
N GLN A 347 5.39 -10.24 -0.18
CA GLN A 347 5.05 -11.65 -0.28
C GLN A 347 5.92 -12.44 0.69
N LEU A 348 5.31 -13.16 1.63
CA LEU A 348 6.00 -13.98 2.63
C LEU A 348 5.74 -15.46 2.34
N ARG A 349 6.74 -16.12 1.76
CA ARG A 349 6.64 -17.46 1.18
C ARG A 349 6.95 -18.57 2.19
N PRO A 350 6.01 -19.52 2.44
CA PRO A 350 6.22 -20.58 3.43
C PRO A 350 7.14 -21.71 2.97
N ASP A 351 7.33 -21.89 1.64
CA ASP A 351 7.99 -23.07 1.07
C ASP A 351 9.51 -22.92 0.91
N VAL A 352 10.07 -21.79 1.36
CA VAL A 352 11.51 -21.51 1.32
C VAL A 352 12.07 -21.29 2.70
N ASP A 353 13.41 -21.38 2.85
CA ASP A 353 14.07 -21.06 4.12
C ASP A 353 13.68 -19.66 4.60
N ALA A 354 13.52 -19.48 5.91
CA ALA A 354 13.08 -18.22 6.52
C ALA A 354 13.90 -16.99 6.05
N GLU A 355 15.22 -17.16 5.85
CA GLU A 355 16.10 -16.09 5.35
C GLU A 355 15.77 -15.62 3.92
N ASN A 356 15.06 -16.44 3.14
CA ASN A 356 14.70 -16.18 1.74
C ASN A 356 13.19 -15.98 1.56
N CYS A 357 12.42 -15.98 2.66
CA CYS A 357 10.95 -15.98 2.69
C CYS A 357 10.38 -14.73 2.05
N ALA A 358 10.88 -13.56 2.41
CA ALA A 358 10.29 -12.30 2.05
C ALA A 358 10.79 -11.77 0.69
N LEU A 359 9.84 -11.51 -0.21
CA LEU A 359 10.04 -10.74 -1.44
C LEU A 359 9.23 -9.44 -1.36
N GLU A 360 9.85 -8.33 -1.75
CA GLU A 360 9.16 -7.06 -1.97
C GLU A 360 9.08 -6.78 -3.47
N TRP A 361 7.86 -6.79 -4.00
CA TRP A 361 7.57 -6.44 -5.38
C TRP A 361 7.33 -4.95 -5.47
N ILE A 362 8.14 -4.24 -6.25
CA ILE A 362 8.16 -2.79 -6.30
C ILE A 362 7.86 -2.31 -7.72
N ALA A 363 6.88 -1.41 -7.84
CA ALA A 363 6.66 -0.57 -9.01
C ALA A 363 6.71 0.89 -8.60
N TYR A 364 7.36 1.74 -9.38
CA TYR A 364 7.42 3.18 -9.14
C TYR A 364 6.51 3.98 -10.06
N ALA A 365 6.13 5.15 -9.61
CA ALA A 365 5.30 6.12 -10.32
C ALA A 365 3.89 5.57 -10.64
N SER A 366 3.19 6.13 -11.64
CA SER A 366 1.87 5.61 -12.01
C SER A 366 1.97 4.17 -12.51
N ASN A 367 1.56 3.25 -11.66
CA ASN A 367 1.67 1.81 -11.90
C ASN A 367 0.74 1.29 -13.01
N ALA A 368 -0.24 2.09 -13.46
CA ALA A 368 -1.03 1.79 -14.66
C ALA A 368 -0.17 1.68 -15.94
N PHE A 369 1.02 2.28 -15.94
CA PHE A 369 1.94 2.29 -17.08
C PHE A 369 3.31 1.69 -16.75
N ASN A 370 3.44 1.04 -15.61
CA ASN A 370 4.68 0.46 -15.13
C ASN A 370 4.47 -0.97 -14.64
N THR A 371 5.58 -1.69 -14.54
CA THR A 371 5.64 -3.06 -14.04
C THR A 371 6.20 -3.11 -12.63
N MET A 372 6.07 -4.25 -11.95
CA MET A 372 6.69 -4.53 -10.66
C MET A 372 7.83 -5.53 -10.77
N VAL A 373 8.79 -5.45 -9.85
CA VAL A 373 9.95 -6.35 -9.77
C VAL A 373 10.13 -6.81 -8.34
N PRO A 374 10.32 -8.13 -8.09
CA PRO A 374 10.56 -8.67 -6.75
C PRO A 374 12.03 -8.46 -6.34
N PHE A 375 12.23 -8.14 -5.08
CA PHE A 375 13.57 -8.09 -4.45
C PHE A 375 13.54 -8.87 -3.15
N TYR A 376 14.59 -9.62 -2.87
CA TYR A 376 14.78 -10.26 -1.56
C TYR A 376 14.94 -9.18 -0.49
N ALA A 377 14.10 -9.23 0.54
CA ALA A 377 14.06 -8.20 1.59
C ALA A 377 15.15 -8.40 2.65
N ASN A 378 15.62 -9.65 2.86
CA ASN A 378 16.61 -9.95 3.89
C ASN A 378 18.05 -9.75 3.36
N VAL A 379 18.38 -8.49 3.08
CA VAL A 379 19.67 -8.03 2.51
C VAL A 379 20.22 -6.87 3.35
N ASP A 380 21.51 -6.57 3.20
CA ASP A 380 22.15 -5.46 3.90
C ASP A 380 22.18 -4.18 3.05
N THR A 381 22.01 -4.31 1.73
CA THR A 381 21.96 -3.17 0.80
C THR A 381 20.87 -3.37 -0.24
N THR A 382 20.45 -2.28 -0.88
CA THR A 382 19.58 -2.33 -2.06
C THR A 382 20.34 -1.85 -3.29
N PRO A 383 19.97 -2.36 -4.50
CA PRO A 383 20.65 -1.94 -5.73
C PRO A 383 20.60 -0.44 -5.95
N ALA A 384 21.71 0.16 -6.38
CA ALA A 384 21.85 1.60 -6.61
C ALA A 384 20.75 2.16 -7.53
N TYR A 385 20.29 1.38 -8.51
CA TYR A 385 19.22 1.78 -9.44
C TYR A 385 17.88 2.07 -8.73
N LEU A 386 17.64 1.51 -7.53
CA LEU A 386 16.47 1.77 -6.70
C LEU A 386 16.77 2.71 -5.53
N ALA A 387 18.01 2.68 -5.00
CA ALA A 387 18.42 3.42 -3.80
C ALA A 387 18.82 4.87 -4.09
N ASN A 388 19.32 5.17 -5.28
CA ASN A 388 19.92 6.47 -5.63
C ASN A 388 18.93 7.50 -6.17
N THR A 389 17.65 7.33 -5.94
CA THR A 389 16.65 8.34 -6.32
C THR A 389 16.90 9.64 -5.55
N THR A 390 16.84 10.75 -6.25
CA THR A 390 16.91 12.11 -5.70
C THR A 390 15.71 12.94 -6.18
N GLY A 391 15.64 14.20 -5.79
CA GLY A 391 14.64 15.15 -6.31
C GLY A 391 14.89 15.58 -7.77
N GLU A 392 16.03 15.22 -8.35
CA GLU A 392 16.42 15.60 -9.73
C GLU A 392 16.09 14.45 -10.69
N VAL A 393 15.53 14.82 -11.87
CA VAL A 393 15.18 13.85 -12.92
C VAL A 393 16.45 13.24 -13.51
N SER A 394 16.50 11.92 -13.58
CA SER A 394 17.60 11.15 -14.14
C SER A 394 17.14 9.85 -14.75
N THR A 395 17.83 9.34 -15.75
CA THR A 395 17.65 7.97 -16.28
C THR A 395 18.45 6.91 -15.51
N ASP A 396 19.23 7.32 -14.49
CA ASP A 396 20.10 6.45 -13.72
C ASP A 396 19.42 5.80 -12.54
N ASN A 397 18.11 6.02 -12.37
CA ASN A 397 17.32 5.38 -11.32
C ASN A 397 15.93 4.97 -11.81
N PHE A 398 15.40 3.93 -11.18
CA PHE A 398 14.14 3.31 -11.59
C PHE A 398 12.93 4.22 -11.37
N TYR A 399 12.91 5.05 -10.32
CA TYR A 399 11.80 5.96 -10.05
C TYR A 399 11.56 6.93 -11.21
N TRP A 400 12.59 7.66 -11.64
CA TRP A 400 12.42 8.68 -12.67
C TRP A 400 12.19 8.10 -14.06
N VAL A 401 12.81 6.95 -14.37
CA VAL A 401 12.51 6.23 -15.64
C VAL A 401 11.04 5.83 -15.66
N SER A 402 10.53 5.25 -14.58
CA SER A 402 9.10 4.88 -14.45
C SER A 402 8.18 6.10 -14.55
N ARG A 403 8.57 7.25 -13.95
CA ARG A 403 7.79 8.50 -14.04
C ARG A 403 7.75 9.04 -15.47
N MET A 404 8.85 8.98 -16.20
CA MET A 404 8.90 9.40 -17.60
C MET A 404 8.05 8.46 -18.50
N ILE A 405 8.19 7.15 -18.34
CA ILE A 405 7.37 6.18 -19.08
C ILE A 405 5.88 6.49 -18.87
N ALA A 406 5.45 6.62 -17.61
CA ALA A 406 4.05 6.86 -17.27
C ALA A 406 3.53 8.17 -17.87
N ALA A 407 4.25 9.27 -17.72
CA ALA A 407 3.84 10.58 -18.24
C ALA A 407 3.68 10.59 -19.77
N MET A 408 4.58 9.89 -20.48
CA MET A 408 4.53 9.81 -21.94
C MET A 408 3.46 8.81 -22.42
N ALA A 409 3.31 7.68 -21.74
CA ALA A 409 2.30 6.69 -22.07
C ALA A 409 0.88 7.21 -21.84
N ASP A 410 0.64 7.96 -20.76
CA ASP A 410 -0.64 8.62 -20.51
C ASP A 410 -1.01 9.59 -21.65
N ALA A 411 -0.06 10.44 -22.06
CA ALA A 411 -0.26 11.40 -23.14
C ALA A 411 -0.46 10.76 -24.52
N SER A 412 0.00 9.53 -24.72
CA SER A 412 -0.09 8.77 -25.97
C SER A 412 -0.73 7.39 -25.81
N TYR A 413 -1.69 7.24 -24.91
CA TYR A 413 -2.26 5.98 -24.43
C TYR A 413 -2.49 4.94 -25.54
N ALA A 414 -3.28 5.29 -26.55
CA ALA A 414 -3.66 4.37 -27.62
C ALA A 414 -2.46 3.81 -28.43
N LYS A 415 -1.34 4.51 -28.46
CA LYS A 415 -0.12 4.09 -29.14
C LYS A 415 0.86 3.37 -28.21
N SER A 416 0.89 3.80 -26.96
CA SER A 416 1.83 3.31 -25.97
C SER A 416 1.37 2.02 -25.29
N LEU A 417 0.05 1.77 -25.18
CA LEU A 417 -0.52 0.64 -24.44
C LEU A 417 0.15 -0.70 -24.77
N PHE A 418 0.32 -1.01 -26.06
CA PHE A 418 0.95 -2.24 -26.51
C PHE A 418 2.42 -2.39 -26.03
N HIS A 419 3.16 -1.30 -25.94
CA HIS A 419 4.52 -1.30 -25.42
C HIS A 419 4.54 -1.53 -23.92
N ILE A 420 3.57 -0.95 -23.19
CA ILE A 420 3.40 -1.15 -21.75
C ILE A 420 3.05 -2.60 -21.41
N GLU A 421 2.06 -3.19 -22.11
CA GLU A 421 1.67 -4.60 -21.91
C GLU A 421 2.85 -5.55 -22.15
N ARG A 422 3.61 -5.34 -23.22
CA ARG A 422 4.81 -6.14 -23.51
C ARG A 422 5.93 -5.93 -22.49
N TYR A 423 6.09 -4.71 -22.00
CA TYR A 423 7.05 -4.40 -20.96
C TYR A 423 6.72 -5.17 -19.68
N GLU A 424 5.47 -5.13 -19.27
CA GLU A 424 4.99 -5.82 -18.08
C GLU A 424 5.20 -7.34 -18.21
N GLU A 425 4.75 -7.94 -19.32
CA GLU A 425 4.91 -9.38 -19.59
C GLU A 425 6.40 -9.81 -19.59
N ALA A 426 7.24 -9.05 -20.28
CA ALA A 426 8.66 -9.37 -20.39
C ALA A 426 9.40 -9.25 -19.04
N VAL A 427 9.05 -8.27 -18.23
CA VAL A 427 9.67 -8.07 -16.92
C VAL A 427 9.21 -9.15 -15.94
N LEU A 428 7.89 -9.39 -15.82
CA LEU A 428 7.36 -10.38 -14.89
C LEU A 428 7.88 -11.78 -15.21
N SER A 429 7.90 -12.17 -16.49
CA SER A 429 8.45 -13.45 -16.93
C SER A 429 9.95 -13.60 -16.58
N ALA A 430 10.76 -12.57 -16.85
CA ALA A 430 12.17 -12.58 -16.52
C ALA A 430 12.44 -12.56 -14.99
N ALA A 431 11.61 -11.82 -14.24
CA ALA A 431 11.71 -11.75 -12.79
C ALA A 431 11.43 -13.11 -12.14
N HIS A 432 10.36 -13.79 -12.53
CA HIS A 432 10.09 -15.14 -12.04
C HIS A 432 11.21 -16.12 -12.39
N ALA A 433 11.76 -16.05 -13.60
CA ALA A 433 12.89 -16.90 -13.99
C ALA A 433 14.13 -16.64 -13.10
N LEU A 434 14.44 -15.38 -12.80
CA LEU A 434 15.55 -15.03 -11.91
C LEU A 434 15.28 -15.49 -10.47
N VAL A 435 14.10 -15.25 -9.90
CA VAL A 435 13.74 -15.71 -8.56
C VAL A 435 13.87 -17.24 -8.47
N ASN A 436 13.30 -17.99 -9.40
CA ASN A 436 13.40 -19.45 -9.43
C ASN A 436 14.87 -19.91 -9.50
N GLN A 437 15.69 -19.25 -10.33
CA GLN A 437 17.12 -19.56 -10.43
C GLN A 437 17.87 -19.31 -9.12
N TYR A 438 17.61 -18.18 -8.47
CA TYR A 438 18.29 -17.82 -7.23
C TYR A 438 17.77 -18.60 -6.03
N ASP A 439 16.48 -18.90 -5.96
CA ASP A 439 15.94 -19.81 -4.95
C ASP A 439 16.62 -21.18 -4.99
N ALA A 440 16.83 -21.74 -6.19
CA ALA A 440 17.55 -22.99 -6.38
C ALA A 440 19.03 -22.89 -5.92
N LYS A 441 19.72 -21.78 -6.24
CA LYS A 441 21.09 -21.53 -5.78
C LYS A 441 21.15 -21.38 -4.25
N LEU A 442 20.22 -20.63 -3.65
CA LEU A 442 20.12 -20.40 -2.22
C LEU A 442 19.86 -21.69 -1.44
N ALA A 443 18.95 -22.54 -1.94
CA ALA A 443 18.68 -23.85 -1.34
C ALA A 443 19.90 -24.77 -1.35
N ALA A 444 20.75 -24.71 -2.38
CA ALA A 444 21.95 -25.51 -2.54
C ALA A 444 23.18 -24.91 -1.80
N ALA A 445 23.13 -23.64 -1.42
CA ALA A 445 24.28 -22.93 -0.86
C ALA A 445 24.48 -23.20 0.63
N ALA A 446 25.73 -23.15 1.06
CA ALA A 446 26.08 -23.15 2.49
C ALA A 446 25.54 -21.87 3.17
N PRO A 447 25.08 -21.90 4.42
CA PRO A 447 24.47 -20.73 5.08
C PRO A 447 25.30 -19.44 4.98
N ALA A 448 26.64 -19.53 5.14
CA ALA A 448 27.53 -18.37 5.05
C ALA A 448 27.56 -17.68 3.66
N ALA A 449 27.15 -18.36 2.60
CA ALA A 449 27.14 -17.80 1.25
C ALA A 449 25.76 -17.17 0.86
N ARG A 450 24.71 -17.45 1.60
CA ARG A 450 23.33 -17.07 1.24
C ARG A 450 23.09 -15.58 1.23
N ALA A 451 23.67 -14.84 2.17
CA ALA A 451 23.55 -13.38 2.20
C ALA A 451 24.09 -12.75 0.89
N ALA A 452 25.31 -13.12 0.49
CA ALA A 452 25.90 -12.65 -0.75
C ALA A 452 25.10 -13.05 -1.99
N LEU A 453 24.48 -14.24 -2.00
CA LEU A 453 23.61 -14.69 -3.11
C LEU A 453 22.31 -13.89 -3.20
N ARG A 454 21.71 -13.44 -2.09
CA ARG A 454 20.54 -12.55 -2.14
C ARG A 454 20.90 -11.19 -2.70
N GLU A 455 22.06 -10.63 -2.30
CA GLU A 455 22.58 -9.39 -2.89
C GLU A 455 22.83 -9.54 -4.40
N GLU A 456 23.44 -10.65 -4.83
CA GLU A 456 23.65 -10.96 -6.26
C GLU A 456 22.31 -11.07 -7.00
N ALA A 457 21.30 -11.72 -6.41
CA ALA A 457 19.95 -11.82 -6.98
C ALA A 457 19.32 -10.45 -7.20
N ASN A 458 19.39 -9.59 -6.17
CA ASN A 458 18.83 -8.23 -6.26
C ASN A 458 19.55 -7.38 -7.31
N LEU A 459 20.87 -7.52 -7.45
CA LEU A 459 21.63 -6.85 -8.52
C LEU A 459 21.24 -7.37 -9.91
N ALA A 460 21.01 -8.67 -10.07
CA ALA A 460 20.56 -9.25 -11.34
C ALA A 460 19.15 -8.78 -11.71
N LEU A 461 18.23 -8.70 -10.75
CA LEU A 461 16.88 -8.18 -10.94
C LEU A 461 16.90 -6.69 -11.30
N ALA A 462 17.75 -5.91 -10.63
CA ALA A 462 17.93 -4.49 -10.94
C ALA A 462 18.52 -4.26 -12.34
N ALA A 463 19.49 -5.05 -12.76
CA ALA A 463 20.05 -4.98 -14.11
C ALA A 463 19.00 -5.33 -15.18
N MET A 464 18.22 -6.37 -14.95
CA MET A 464 17.12 -6.78 -15.83
C MET A 464 16.09 -5.67 -16.02
N ILE A 465 15.61 -5.07 -14.91
CA ILE A 465 14.62 -4.00 -15.02
C ILE A 465 15.21 -2.73 -15.65
N GLN A 466 16.45 -2.40 -15.38
CA GLN A 466 17.12 -1.25 -16.01
C GLN A 466 17.15 -1.39 -17.53
N GLU A 467 17.50 -2.58 -18.04
CA GLU A 467 17.48 -2.86 -19.48
C GLU A 467 16.08 -2.71 -20.08
N LYS A 468 15.08 -3.39 -19.47
CA LYS A 468 13.70 -3.41 -19.98
C LYS A 468 13.00 -2.05 -19.89
N ALA A 469 13.23 -1.31 -18.79
CA ALA A 469 12.69 0.02 -18.62
C ALA A 469 13.29 1.03 -19.61
N SER A 470 14.60 0.95 -19.89
CA SER A 470 15.24 1.80 -20.90
C SER A 470 14.70 1.54 -22.29
N ASP A 471 14.57 0.28 -22.71
CA ASP A 471 13.96 -0.12 -23.99
C ASP A 471 12.52 0.38 -24.12
N THR A 472 11.75 0.33 -23.04
CA THR A 472 10.36 0.82 -23.02
C THR A 472 10.29 2.34 -23.10
N LEU A 473 11.17 3.02 -22.35
CA LEU A 473 11.29 4.48 -22.40
C LEU A 473 11.54 4.98 -23.83
N ASP A 474 12.47 4.35 -24.55
CA ASP A 474 12.77 4.68 -25.95
C ASP A 474 11.52 4.53 -26.84
N LYS A 475 10.75 3.45 -26.67
CA LYS A 475 9.55 3.19 -27.46
C LYS A 475 8.44 4.20 -27.20
N VAL A 476 8.12 4.48 -25.91
CA VAL A 476 7.04 5.44 -25.58
C VAL A 476 7.44 6.86 -25.95
N LEU A 477 8.72 7.21 -25.85
CA LEU A 477 9.24 8.50 -26.31
C LEU A 477 9.11 8.64 -27.83
N PHE A 478 9.41 7.59 -28.59
CA PHE A 478 9.21 7.56 -30.04
C PHE A 478 7.76 7.77 -30.42
N GLU A 479 6.83 7.03 -29.78
CA GLU A 479 5.39 7.15 -30.03
C GLU A 479 4.86 8.55 -29.75
N LEU A 480 5.23 9.15 -28.61
CA LEU A 480 4.83 10.51 -28.29
C LEU A 480 5.45 11.55 -29.22
N SER A 481 6.75 11.41 -29.53
CA SER A 481 7.47 12.34 -30.40
C SER A 481 6.91 12.35 -31.82
N SER A 482 6.49 11.19 -32.35
CA SER A 482 5.87 11.08 -33.68
C SER A 482 4.52 11.76 -33.79
N GLN A 483 3.89 12.09 -32.66
CA GLN A 483 2.59 12.77 -32.57
C GLN A 483 2.71 14.29 -32.33
N MET A 484 3.92 14.82 -32.19
CA MET A 484 4.16 16.25 -31.96
C MET A 484 3.68 17.09 -33.15
N LYS A 485 2.89 18.10 -32.88
CA LYS A 485 2.34 19.03 -33.88
C LYS A 485 2.82 20.45 -33.73
N ASN A 486 3.59 20.76 -32.67
CA ASN A 486 4.02 22.12 -32.32
C ASN A 486 2.90 23.15 -32.32
N ALA A 487 1.65 22.74 -32.03
CA ALA A 487 0.44 23.53 -32.17
C ALA A 487 0.22 24.13 -33.58
N TYR A 488 0.86 23.58 -34.61
CA TYR A 488 0.78 24.06 -35.97
C TYR A 488 -0.42 23.46 -36.72
N SER A 489 -1.29 24.32 -37.28
CA SER A 489 -2.56 23.91 -37.89
C SER A 489 -2.44 23.24 -39.27
N ARG A 490 -1.29 23.33 -39.91
CA ARG A 490 -0.99 22.71 -41.22
C ARG A 490 0.01 21.58 -41.07
N SER A 491 -0.25 20.65 -40.20
CA SER A 491 0.57 19.48 -39.97
C SER A 491 0.75 18.64 -41.25
N ASP A 492 1.93 18.11 -41.48
CA ASP A 492 2.26 17.22 -42.59
C ASP A 492 1.79 15.77 -42.34
N ALA A 493 1.11 15.52 -41.23
CA ALA A 493 0.61 14.19 -40.84
C ALA A 493 -0.79 13.90 -41.35
#